data_2ca8fbb05bd64cf6600ae8bc895756de
#
_entry.id   2ca8fbb05bd64cf6600ae8bc895756de
#
_cell.length_a   1.000
_cell.length_b   1.000
_cell.length_c   1.000
_cell.angle_alpha   90.00
_cell.angle_beta   90.00
_cell.angle_gamma   90.00
#
_symmetry.space_group_name_H-M   'P 1'
#
loop_
_entity.id
_entity.type
_entity.pdbx_description
1 polymer ?
#
loop_
_entity_poly.entity_id
_entity_poly.type
_entity_poly.pdbx_seq_one_letter_code
_entity_poly.pdbx_strand_id
1 'polypeptide(L)'
;MMEKQPTTKDVWKNDQWVRPFLKRYKKTLYFALLLGFLTFFSAGTLMFTSGYLISRAASLPENILLIYIPIVLTRAFGIGRPVFRYVERLTSHNWVLKMTSDLRLKLYNVLEKDAIFFKTKYRTGDILGLLSEDINHIQNLYLRTIFPTVIAWILYIFLVIALGFFSWWFALCMLLMLGVVVFLLPLVSVLVNGARQEKHKYAKNELYQTLTDNILGVSDWVFSQR
;
A
#
# COMPACT_ATOMS: atom_id res chain seq x y z
N MET A 1 -14.12 -5.28 -36.90
CA MET A 1 -14.46 -6.12 -35.76
C MET A 1 -13.92 -5.42 -34.51
N MET A 2 -14.76 -4.81 -33.70
CA MET A 2 -14.33 -4.18 -32.43
C MET A 2 -14.03 -5.30 -31.44
N GLU A 3 -12.76 -5.49 -31.12
CA GLU A 3 -12.31 -6.42 -30.10
C GLU A 3 -12.83 -5.91 -28.74
N LYS A 4 -13.72 -6.69 -28.13
CA LYS A 4 -14.37 -6.39 -26.86
C LYS A 4 -13.29 -6.28 -25.78
N GLN A 5 -13.00 -5.09 -25.28
CA GLN A 5 -12.04 -4.90 -24.18
C GLN A 5 -12.42 -5.81 -23.02
N PRO A 6 -11.48 -6.64 -22.50
CA PRO A 6 -11.78 -7.57 -21.43
C PRO A 6 -12.22 -6.83 -20.17
N THR A 7 -13.31 -7.27 -19.57
CA THR A 7 -13.83 -6.70 -18.33
C THR A 7 -12.78 -6.87 -17.21
N THR A 8 -12.70 -5.92 -16.30
CA THR A 8 -11.74 -5.95 -15.15
C THR A 8 -11.77 -7.29 -14.37
N LYS A 9 -12.93 -7.96 -14.30
CA LYS A 9 -13.08 -9.30 -13.69
C LYS A 9 -12.36 -10.40 -14.49
N ASP A 10 -12.36 -10.31 -15.82
CA ASP A 10 -11.72 -11.30 -16.70
C ASP A 10 -10.21 -11.13 -16.69
N VAL A 11 -9.71 -9.88 -16.59
CA VAL A 11 -8.28 -9.58 -16.42
C VAL A 11 -7.77 -10.17 -15.10
N TRP A 12 -8.53 -10.02 -14.00
CA TRP A 12 -8.16 -10.58 -12.69
C TRP A 12 -8.22 -12.13 -12.66
N LYS A 13 -9.18 -12.72 -13.37
CA LYS A 13 -9.34 -14.18 -13.39
C LYS A 13 -8.25 -14.86 -14.20
N ASN A 14 -7.77 -14.21 -15.25
CA ASN A 14 -6.71 -14.69 -16.16
C ASN A 14 -5.30 -14.18 -15.80
N ASP A 15 -5.14 -13.46 -14.69
CA ASP A 15 -3.84 -12.95 -14.28
C ASP A 15 -2.91 -14.10 -13.87
N GLN A 16 -2.03 -14.46 -14.80
CA GLN A 16 -0.99 -15.47 -14.63
C GLN A 16 0.28 -14.88 -13.98
N TRP A 17 0.37 -13.55 -13.83
CA TRP A 17 1.58 -12.88 -13.38
C TRP A 17 1.61 -12.69 -11.86
N VAL A 18 0.62 -12.04 -11.28
CA VAL A 18 0.62 -11.66 -9.86
C VAL A 18 -0.09 -12.68 -8.97
N ARG A 19 -1.19 -13.25 -9.47
CA ARG A 19 -2.02 -14.19 -8.70
C ARG A 19 -1.31 -15.43 -8.16
N PRO A 20 -0.37 -16.10 -8.91
CA PRO A 20 0.37 -17.23 -8.38
C PRO A 20 1.23 -16.88 -7.17
N PHE A 21 1.84 -15.67 -7.17
CA PHE A 21 2.68 -15.20 -6.08
C PHE A 21 1.86 -14.84 -4.84
N LEU A 22 0.69 -14.22 -5.00
CA LEU A 22 -0.26 -13.98 -3.91
C LEU A 22 -0.65 -15.28 -3.22
N LYS A 23 -0.89 -16.35 -3.98
CA LYS A 23 -1.21 -17.68 -3.43
C LYS A 23 -0.02 -18.32 -2.72
N ARG A 24 1.19 -18.20 -3.27
CA ARG A 24 2.41 -18.80 -2.71
C ARG A 24 2.77 -18.20 -1.36
N TYR A 25 2.67 -16.88 -1.21
CA TYR A 25 3.06 -16.15 0.01
C TYR A 25 1.87 -15.68 0.86
N LYS A 26 0.71 -16.31 0.73
CA LYS A 26 -0.52 -15.92 1.43
C LYS A 26 -0.37 -15.89 2.97
N LYS A 27 0.37 -16.84 3.56
CA LYS A 27 0.59 -16.89 5.02
C LYS A 27 1.29 -15.62 5.52
N THR A 28 2.36 -15.21 4.86
CA THR A 28 3.11 -13.99 5.21
C THR A 28 2.26 -12.73 4.98
N LEU A 29 1.44 -12.73 3.93
CA LEU A 29 0.49 -11.65 3.64
C LEU A 29 -0.53 -11.49 4.78
N TYR A 30 -1.21 -12.59 5.18
CA TYR A 30 -2.17 -12.55 6.27
C TYR A 30 -1.52 -12.13 7.60
N PHE A 31 -0.31 -12.61 7.87
CA PHE A 31 0.44 -12.23 9.06
C PHE A 31 0.77 -10.72 9.07
N ALA A 32 1.20 -10.16 7.94
CA ALA A 32 1.44 -8.72 7.81
C ALA A 32 0.16 -7.89 8.03
N LEU A 33 -0.98 -8.32 7.45
CA LEU A 33 -2.26 -7.66 7.62
C LEU A 33 -2.76 -7.72 9.07
N LEU A 34 -2.58 -8.85 9.74
CA LEU A 34 -2.93 -9.02 11.16
C LEU A 34 -2.07 -8.10 12.04
N LEU A 35 -0.78 -8.01 11.80
CA LEU A 35 0.10 -7.10 12.54
C LEU A 35 -0.25 -5.63 12.29
N GLY A 36 -0.62 -5.28 11.05
CA GLY A 36 -1.12 -3.96 10.72
C GLY A 36 -2.41 -3.62 11.47
N PHE A 37 -3.36 -4.55 11.51
CA PHE A 37 -4.58 -4.42 12.30
C PHE A 37 -4.25 -4.23 13.79
N LEU A 38 -3.39 -5.08 14.38
CA LEU A 38 -2.95 -4.98 15.78
C LEU A 38 -2.30 -3.64 16.10
N THR A 39 -1.55 -3.06 15.16
CA THR A 39 -0.92 -1.73 15.32
C THR A 39 -1.97 -0.64 15.53
N PHE A 40 -3.00 -0.60 14.68
CA PHE A 40 -4.07 0.40 14.78
C PHE A 40 -5.03 0.10 15.93
N PHE A 41 -5.33 -1.17 16.18
CA PHE A 41 -6.09 -1.60 17.35
C PHE A 41 -5.42 -1.16 18.64
N SER A 42 -4.10 -1.37 18.79
CA SER A 42 -3.34 -0.91 19.96
C SER A 42 -3.37 0.61 20.10
N ALA A 43 -3.33 1.36 18.99
CA ALA A 43 -3.45 2.81 19.02
C ALA A 43 -4.83 3.28 19.52
N GLY A 44 -5.90 2.67 19.03
CA GLY A 44 -7.28 2.96 19.45
C GLY A 44 -7.50 2.60 20.92
N THR A 45 -7.06 1.41 21.33
CA THR A 45 -7.16 0.94 22.72
C THR A 45 -6.33 1.80 23.68
N LEU A 46 -5.15 2.26 23.24
CA LEU A 46 -4.34 3.21 24.01
C LEU A 46 -5.11 4.51 24.29
N MET A 47 -5.75 5.09 23.27
CA MET A 47 -6.55 6.31 23.41
C MET A 47 -7.75 6.08 24.36
N PHE A 48 -8.44 4.95 24.18
CA PHE A 48 -9.55 4.59 25.03
C PHE A 48 -9.16 4.39 26.50
N THR A 49 -8.10 3.60 26.75
CA THR A 49 -7.62 3.33 28.12
C THR A 49 -7.06 4.56 28.78
N SER A 50 -6.38 5.45 28.03
CA SER A 50 -5.88 6.73 28.51
C SER A 50 -7.04 7.66 28.89
N GLY A 51 -8.06 7.80 28.04
CA GLY A 51 -9.26 8.58 28.35
C GLY A 51 -10.02 8.04 29.57
N TYR A 52 -10.17 6.72 29.68
CA TYR A 52 -10.77 6.07 30.83
C TYR A 52 -9.95 6.31 32.11
N LEU A 53 -8.62 6.22 32.04
CA LEU A 53 -7.72 6.50 33.16
C LEU A 53 -7.87 7.94 33.67
N ILE A 54 -7.92 8.92 32.77
CA ILE A 54 -8.10 10.35 33.12
C ILE A 54 -9.46 10.55 33.80
N SER A 55 -10.52 9.98 33.22
CA SER A 55 -11.87 10.08 33.79
C SER A 55 -11.97 9.46 35.18
N ARG A 56 -11.36 8.31 35.40
CA ARG A 56 -11.31 7.62 36.69
C ARG A 56 -10.46 8.36 37.71
N ALA A 57 -9.31 8.91 37.31
CA ALA A 57 -8.46 9.71 38.18
C ALA A 57 -9.17 10.99 38.65
N ALA A 58 -9.96 11.62 37.76
CA ALA A 58 -10.75 12.81 38.10
C ALA A 58 -11.83 12.57 39.16
N SER A 59 -12.33 11.33 39.29
CA SER A 59 -13.33 10.95 40.32
C SER A 59 -12.73 10.74 41.72
N LEU A 60 -11.43 11.01 41.92
CA LEU A 60 -10.71 10.88 43.20
C LEU A 60 -10.97 9.56 43.91
N PRO A 61 -10.63 8.41 43.34
CA PRO A 61 -10.92 7.11 43.89
C PRO A 61 -10.19 6.91 45.24
N GLU A 62 -10.88 6.33 46.20
CA GLU A 62 -10.35 6.05 47.55
C GLU A 62 -9.15 5.08 47.53
N ASN A 63 -9.04 4.26 46.50
CA ASN A 63 -7.95 3.28 46.40
C ASN A 63 -7.28 3.34 45.02
N ILE A 64 -5.95 3.47 45.03
CA ILE A 64 -5.09 3.50 43.83
C ILE A 64 -5.18 2.20 43.03
N LEU A 65 -5.53 1.08 43.65
CA LEU A 65 -5.71 -0.22 42.97
C LEU A 65 -6.80 -0.19 41.90
N LEU A 66 -7.82 0.70 42.02
CA LEU A 66 -8.88 0.86 41.03
C LEU A 66 -8.35 1.47 39.69
N ILE A 67 -7.22 2.14 39.75
CA ILE A 67 -6.59 2.78 38.58
C ILE A 67 -5.45 1.93 38.03
N TYR A 68 -5.00 0.91 38.78
CA TYR A 68 -3.83 0.10 38.42
C TYR A 68 -3.98 -0.59 37.08
N ILE A 69 -5.11 -1.24 36.81
CA ILE A 69 -5.38 -1.95 35.55
C ILE A 69 -5.32 -1.01 34.34
N PRO A 70 -6.02 0.15 34.31
CA PRO A 70 -5.87 1.13 33.23
C PRO A 70 -4.45 1.62 33.01
N ILE A 71 -3.66 1.83 34.08
CA ILE A 71 -2.26 2.24 33.98
C ILE A 71 -1.41 1.19 33.26
N VAL A 72 -1.56 -0.09 33.66
CA VAL A 72 -0.83 -1.21 33.05
C VAL A 72 -1.21 -1.37 31.59
N LEU A 73 -2.52 -1.31 31.25
CA LEU A 73 -2.99 -1.41 29.89
C LEU A 73 -2.46 -0.27 29.00
N THR A 74 -2.47 0.96 29.50
CA THR A 74 -1.93 2.11 28.77
C THR A 74 -0.43 1.94 28.47
N ARG A 75 0.34 1.44 29.42
CA ARG A 75 1.76 1.13 29.20
C ARG A 75 1.96 -0.03 28.23
N ALA A 76 1.19 -1.11 28.37
CA ALA A 76 1.27 -2.28 27.50
C ALA A 76 0.96 -1.93 26.02
N PHE A 77 -0.11 -1.18 25.76
CA PHE A 77 -0.45 -0.75 24.40
C PHE A 77 0.50 0.33 23.87
N GLY A 78 1.02 1.19 24.75
CA GLY A 78 2.03 2.21 24.41
C GLY A 78 3.32 1.59 23.88
N ILE A 79 3.79 0.50 24.50
CA ILE A 79 4.96 -0.28 24.07
C ILE A 79 4.59 -1.22 22.91
N GLY A 80 3.43 -1.85 22.97
CA GLY A 80 2.96 -2.80 21.96
C GLY A 80 2.80 -2.17 20.57
N ARG A 81 2.27 -0.95 20.47
CA ARG A 81 2.05 -0.26 19.21
C ARG A 81 3.32 -0.11 18.34
N PRO A 82 4.44 0.45 18.81
CA PRO A 82 5.65 0.53 18.00
C PRO A 82 6.24 -0.84 17.68
N VAL A 83 6.13 -1.83 18.57
CA VAL A 83 6.59 -3.20 18.33
C VAL A 83 5.80 -3.84 17.18
N PHE A 84 4.46 -3.80 17.23
CA PHE A 84 3.62 -4.32 16.15
C PHE A 84 3.88 -3.59 14.83
N ARG A 85 4.07 -2.27 14.87
CA ARG A 85 4.39 -1.48 13.69
C ARG A 85 5.72 -1.87 13.06
N TYR A 86 6.74 -2.10 13.88
CA TYR A 86 8.05 -2.54 13.40
C TYR A 86 7.98 -3.91 12.73
N VAL A 87 7.35 -4.89 13.40
CA VAL A 87 7.22 -6.26 12.87
C VAL A 87 6.35 -6.29 11.62
N GLU A 88 5.26 -5.50 11.58
CA GLU A 88 4.41 -5.33 10.38
C GLU A 88 5.25 -4.83 9.21
N ARG A 89 6.01 -3.74 9.41
CA ARG A 89 6.82 -3.14 8.35
C ARG A 89 7.90 -4.10 7.85
N LEU A 90 8.53 -4.85 8.75
CA LEU A 90 9.52 -5.86 8.37
C LEU A 90 8.89 -6.98 7.55
N THR A 91 7.72 -7.46 7.96
CA THR A 91 7.01 -8.56 7.30
C THR A 91 6.44 -8.14 5.95
N SER A 92 5.84 -6.96 5.85
CA SER A 92 5.29 -6.42 4.61
C SER A 92 6.39 -6.16 3.57
N HIS A 93 7.51 -5.56 3.97
CA HIS A 93 8.68 -5.39 3.10
C HIS A 93 9.25 -6.72 2.62
N ASN A 94 9.46 -7.68 3.52
CA ASN A 94 9.98 -9.01 3.14
C ASN A 94 9.05 -9.72 2.15
N TRP A 95 7.73 -9.61 2.36
CA TRP A 95 6.74 -10.17 1.44
C TRP A 95 6.84 -9.55 0.04
N VAL A 96 6.89 -8.21 -0.04
CA VAL A 96 6.97 -7.50 -1.32
C VAL A 96 8.30 -7.76 -2.03
N LEU A 97 9.42 -7.78 -1.31
CA LEU A 97 10.73 -8.09 -1.88
C LEU A 97 10.78 -9.50 -2.49
N LYS A 98 10.21 -10.49 -1.81
CA LYS A 98 10.10 -11.86 -2.35
C LYS A 98 9.23 -11.89 -3.61
N MET A 99 8.09 -11.21 -3.58
CA MET A 99 7.20 -11.13 -4.73
C MET A 99 7.87 -10.47 -5.93
N THR A 100 8.54 -9.33 -5.74
CA THR A 100 9.23 -8.61 -6.82
C THR A 100 10.43 -9.38 -7.36
N SER A 101 11.17 -10.10 -6.51
CA SER A 101 12.25 -10.99 -6.93
C SER A 101 11.73 -12.13 -7.82
N ASP A 102 10.66 -12.78 -7.41
CA ASP A 102 10.04 -13.85 -8.22
C ASP A 102 9.47 -13.30 -9.55
N LEU A 103 8.89 -12.09 -9.53
CA LEU A 103 8.41 -11.43 -10.76
C LEU A 103 9.56 -11.11 -11.72
N ARG A 104 10.68 -10.61 -11.22
CA ARG A 104 11.90 -10.35 -12.03
C ARG A 104 12.42 -11.64 -12.66
N LEU A 105 12.52 -12.69 -11.85
CA LEU A 105 12.98 -14.00 -12.34
C LEU A 105 12.06 -14.55 -13.44
N LYS A 106 10.73 -14.44 -13.22
CA LYS A 106 9.75 -14.88 -14.23
C LYS A 106 9.86 -14.07 -15.51
N LEU A 107 10.01 -12.75 -15.41
CA LEU A 107 10.19 -11.89 -16.55
C LEU A 107 11.48 -12.24 -17.30
N TYR A 108 12.60 -12.42 -16.59
CA TYR A 108 13.86 -12.85 -17.16
C TYR A 108 13.73 -14.17 -17.93
N ASN A 109 13.10 -15.18 -17.35
CA ASN A 109 12.90 -16.48 -18.00
C ASN A 109 12.02 -16.40 -19.27
N VAL A 110 11.06 -15.46 -19.31
CA VAL A 110 10.25 -15.23 -20.52
C VAL A 110 11.11 -14.56 -21.60
N LEU A 111 11.93 -13.56 -21.21
CA LEU A 111 12.83 -12.86 -22.11
C LEU A 111 13.90 -13.80 -22.71
N GLU A 112 14.43 -14.70 -21.88
CA GLU A 112 15.47 -15.66 -22.31
C GLU A 112 14.94 -16.62 -23.38
N LYS A 113 13.68 -17.10 -23.25
CA LYS A 113 13.07 -18.01 -24.23
C LYS A 113 12.91 -17.39 -25.62
N ASP A 114 12.66 -16.09 -25.68
CA ASP A 114 12.44 -15.35 -26.92
C ASP A 114 13.67 -14.52 -27.35
N ALA A 115 14.84 -14.76 -26.75
CA ALA A 115 16.04 -13.91 -26.91
C ALA A 115 16.49 -13.70 -28.37
N ILE A 116 16.26 -14.71 -29.25
CA ILE A 116 16.62 -14.64 -30.66
C ILE A 116 15.76 -13.61 -31.43
N PHE A 117 14.46 -13.51 -31.08
CA PHE A 117 13.53 -12.59 -31.72
C PHE A 117 13.43 -11.23 -31.04
N PHE A 118 13.94 -11.12 -29.82
CA PHE A 118 13.82 -9.93 -28.98
C PHE A 118 14.56 -8.72 -29.53
N LYS A 119 15.76 -8.92 -30.05
CA LYS A 119 16.64 -7.86 -30.57
C LYS A 119 16.03 -7.13 -31.78
N THR A 120 15.14 -7.80 -32.52
CA THR A 120 14.42 -7.23 -33.67
C THR A 120 13.15 -6.49 -33.27
N LYS A 121 12.53 -6.83 -32.13
CA LYS A 121 11.19 -6.35 -31.76
C LYS A 121 11.17 -5.31 -30.65
N TYR A 122 12.14 -5.33 -29.74
CA TYR A 122 12.18 -4.43 -28.57
C TYR A 122 13.55 -3.77 -28.40
N ARG A 123 13.56 -2.51 -27.97
CA ARG A 123 14.81 -1.81 -27.64
C ARG A 123 15.29 -2.28 -26.26
N THR A 124 16.61 -2.45 -26.11
CA THR A 124 17.22 -2.88 -24.84
C THR A 124 16.85 -1.94 -23.67
N GLY A 125 16.71 -0.63 -23.95
CA GLY A 125 16.28 0.36 -22.96
C GLY A 125 14.86 0.14 -22.42
N ASP A 126 13.92 -0.28 -23.27
CA ASP A 126 12.55 -0.55 -22.86
C ASP A 126 12.46 -1.76 -21.92
N ILE A 127 13.28 -2.79 -22.17
CA ILE A 127 13.37 -3.98 -21.33
C ILE A 127 13.99 -3.66 -19.98
N LEU A 128 15.05 -2.86 -19.95
CA LEU A 128 15.68 -2.43 -18.71
C LEU A 128 14.75 -1.53 -17.89
N GLY A 129 13.98 -0.65 -18.54
CA GLY A 129 12.95 0.15 -17.91
C GLY A 129 11.88 -0.71 -17.25
N LEU A 130 11.37 -1.70 -17.96
CA LEU A 130 10.35 -2.64 -17.46
C LEU A 130 10.87 -3.46 -16.28
N LEU A 131 12.08 -3.97 -16.33
CA LEU A 131 12.71 -4.75 -15.25
C LEU A 131 13.02 -3.92 -14.01
N SER A 132 13.34 -2.64 -14.17
CA SER A 132 13.75 -1.77 -13.07
C SER A 132 12.60 -0.89 -12.56
N GLU A 133 11.93 -0.16 -13.44
CA GLU A 133 10.97 0.89 -13.06
C GLU A 133 9.58 0.31 -12.80
N ASP A 134 9.04 -0.49 -13.69
CA ASP A 134 7.68 -1.01 -13.57
C ASP A 134 7.51 -1.96 -12.39
N ILE A 135 8.50 -2.81 -12.12
CA ILE A 135 8.48 -3.70 -10.95
C ILE A 135 8.57 -2.89 -9.65
N ASN A 136 9.36 -1.79 -9.62
CA ASN A 136 9.39 -0.90 -8.47
C ASN A 136 8.05 -0.16 -8.27
N HIS A 137 7.35 0.19 -9.35
CA HIS A 137 5.98 0.74 -9.26
C HIS A 137 5.01 -0.26 -8.63
N ILE A 138 5.08 -1.54 -9.00
CA ILE A 138 4.28 -2.61 -8.38
C ILE A 138 4.60 -2.72 -6.87
N GLN A 139 5.88 -2.70 -6.50
CA GLN A 139 6.31 -2.71 -5.10
C GLN A 139 5.69 -1.55 -4.30
N ASN A 140 5.78 -0.33 -4.82
CA ASN A 140 5.23 0.86 -4.18
C ASN A 140 3.71 0.81 -4.08
N LEU A 141 3.02 0.27 -5.10
CA LEU A 141 1.58 0.08 -5.09
C LEU A 141 1.14 -0.82 -3.94
N TYR A 142 1.80 -1.95 -3.74
CA TYR A 142 1.47 -2.87 -2.64
C TYR A 142 1.75 -2.24 -1.28
N LEU A 143 2.95 -1.69 -1.05
CA LEU A 143 3.36 -1.17 0.25
C LEU A 143 2.61 0.10 0.66
N ARG A 144 2.34 1.00 -0.29
CA ARG A 144 1.78 2.33 0.02
C ARG A 144 0.28 2.44 -0.18
N THR A 145 -0.32 1.54 -0.99
CA THR A 145 -1.75 1.63 -1.31
C THR A 145 -2.49 0.39 -0.85
N ILE A 146 -2.14 -0.80 -1.32
CA ILE A 146 -2.93 -2.02 -1.09
C ILE A 146 -2.93 -2.41 0.39
N PHE A 147 -1.76 -2.53 1.03
CA PHE A 147 -1.68 -2.91 2.44
C PHE A 147 -2.43 -1.94 3.36
N PRO A 148 -2.19 -0.61 3.32
CA PRO A 148 -2.91 0.32 4.17
C PRO A 148 -4.41 0.33 3.92
N THR A 149 -4.85 0.19 2.66
CA THR A 149 -6.28 0.18 2.31
C THR A 149 -6.98 -1.06 2.87
N VAL A 150 -6.39 -2.25 2.73
CA VAL A 150 -6.96 -3.49 3.28
C VAL A 150 -7.03 -3.43 4.81
N ILE A 151 -5.98 -2.92 5.46
CA ILE A 151 -5.97 -2.74 6.93
C ILE A 151 -7.06 -1.75 7.35
N ALA A 152 -7.22 -0.63 6.63
CA ALA A 152 -8.27 0.36 6.91
C ALA A 152 -9.67 -0.25 6.78
N TRP A 153 -9.92 -1.10 5.79
CA TRP A 153 -11.20 -1.79 5.63
C TRP A 153 -11.48 -2.78 6.76
N ILE A 154 -10.48 -3.58 7.15
CA ILE A 154 -10.63 -4.52 8.27
C ILE A 154 -10.94 -3.73 9.56
N LEU A 155 -10.23 -2.64 9.81
CA LEU A 155 -10.44 -1.78 10.96
C LEU A 155 -11.83 -1.13 10.95
N TYR A 156 -12.26 -0.63 9.79
CA TYR A 156 -13.59 -0.04 9.61
C TYR A 156 -14.71 -1.03 9.97
N ILE A 157 -14.66 -2.25 9.41
CA ILE A 157 -15.63 -3.30 9.70
C ILE A 157 -15.60 -3.65 11.19
N PHE A 158 -14.42 -3.81 11.77
CA PHE A 158 -14.26 -4.11 13.19
C PHE A 158 -14.86 -3.01 14.09
N LEU A 159 -14.60 -1.74 13.80
CA LEU A 159 -15.13 -0.61 14.57
C LEU A 159 -16.66 -0.52 14.50
N VAL A 160 -17.23 -0.69 13.30
CA VAL A 160 -18.70 -0.66 13.14
C VAL A 160 -19.35 -1.79 13.92
N ILE A 161 -18.80 -3.01 13.87
CA ILE A 161 -19.31 -4.15 14.64
C ILE A 161 -19.17 -3.90 16.15
N ALA A 162 -18.00 -3.47 16.61
CA ALA A 162 -17.74 -3.22 18.02
C ALA A 162 -18.67 -2.14 18.61
N LEU A 163 -18.93 -1.06 17.87
CA LEU A 163 -19.83 0.00 18.27
C LEU A 163 -21.30 -0.45 18.21
N GLY A 164 -21.66 -1.34 17.29
CA GLY A 164 -22.99 -1.93 17.17
C GLY A 164 -23.42 -2.70 18.43
N PHE A 165 -22.48 -3.30 19.15
CA PHE A 165 -22.77 -3.96 20.44
C PHE A 165 -23.17 -2.98 21.56
N PHE A 166 -22.77 -1.71 21.47
CA PHE A 166 -23.10 -0.69 22.46
C PHE A 166 -24.37 0.07 22.10
N SER A 167 -24.52 0.51 20.86
CA SER A 167 -25.66 1.29 20.40
C SER A 167 -25.80 1.20 18.88
N TRP A 168 -26.97 0.74 18.43
CA TRP A 168 -27.29 0.64 17.00
C TRP A 168 -27.27 1.99 16.28
N TRP A 169 -27.83 3.02 16.89
CA TRP A 169 -27.87 4.37 16.32
C TRP A 169 -26.48 4.98 16.17
N PHE A 170 -25.63 4.79 17.17
CA PHE A 170 -24.27 5.28 17.13
C PHE A 170 -23.42 4.52 16.08
N ALA A 171 -23.60 3.22 15.97
CA ALA A 171 -22.95 2.42 14.92
C ALA A 171 -23.34 2.88 13.52
N LEU A 172 -24.62 3.22 13.29
CA LEU A 172 -25.12 3.70 12.01
C LEU A 172 -24.52 5.08 11.65
N CYS A 173 -24.45 5.99 12.61
CA CYS A 173 -23.78 7.28 12.41
C CYS A 173 -22.29 7.11 12.07
N MET A 174 -21.60 6.24 12.79
CA MET A 174 -20.17 5.95 12.54
C MET A 174 -19.96 5.21 11.23
N LEU A 175 -20.86 4.32 10.82
CA LEU A 175 -20.82 3.67 9.53
C LEU A 175 -20.86 4.70 8.39
N LEU A 176 -21.74 5.68 8.47
CA LEU A 176 -21.84 6.73 7.46
C LEU A 176 -20.60 7.65 7.49
N MET A 177 -20.22 8.15 8.67
CA MET A 177 -19.10 9.09 8.80
C MET A 177 -17.76 8.48 8.39
N LEU A 178 -17.43 7.30 8.92
CA LEU A 178 -16.21 6.60 8.55
C LEU A 178 -16.26 6.06 7.12
N GLY A 179 -17.45 5.68 6.63
CA GLY A 179 -17.66 5.26 5.26
C GLY A 179 -17.31 6.37 4.26
N VAL A 180 -17.72 7.61 4.52
CA VAL A 180 -17.31 8.77 3.71
C VAL A 180 -15.78 8.90 3.67
N VAL A 181 -15.11 8.77 4.81
CA VAL A 181 -13.65 8.89 4.90
C VAL A 181 -12.94 7.74 4.15
N VAL A 182 -13.42 6.51 4.31
CA VAL A 182 -12.74 5.31 3.77
C VAL A 182 -13.00 5.13 2.27
N PHE A 183 -14.17 5.53 1.77
CA PHE A 183 -14.55 5.31 0.36
C PHE A 183 -14.55 6.59 -0.46
N LEU A 184 -15.13 7.67 0.03
CA LEU A 184 -15.35 8.88 -0.76
C LEU A 184 -14.05 9.68 -0.91
N LEU A 185 -13.24 9.84 0.15
CA LEU A 185 -11.96 10.55 0.05
C LEU A 185 -10.97 9.91 -0.93
N PRO A 186 -10.72 8.58 -0.93
CA PRO A 186 -9.86 7.95 -1.93
C PRO A 186 -10.42 8.08 -3.35
N LEU A 187 -11.73 7.97 -3.52
CA LEU A 187 -12.39 8.10 -4.83
C LEU A 187 -12.19 9.51 -5.40
N VAL A 188 -12.46 10.56 -4.60
CA VAL A 188 -12.20 11.95 -4.98
C VAL A 188 -10.72 12.18 -5.28
N SER A 189 -9.83 11.63 -4.45
CA SER A 189 -8.38 11.75 -4.66
C SER A 189 -7.93 11.14 -5.99
N VAL A 190 -8.44 9.97 -6.35
CA VAL A 190 -8.14 9.32 -7.64
C VAL A 190 -8.67 10.16 -8.82
N LEU A 191 -9.90 10.66 -8.74
CA LEU A 191 -10.50 11.48 -9.79
C LEU A 191 -9.75 12.79 -10.01
N VAL A 192 -9.38 13.48 -8.93
CA VAL A 192 -8.67 14.77 -9.02
C VAL A 192 -7.21 14.60 -9.45
N ASN A 193 -6.54 13.55 -8.93
CA ASN A 193 -5.11 13.34 -9.22
C ASN A 193 -4.88 12.64 -10.56
N GLY A 194 -5.85 11.92 -11.13
CA GLY A 194 -5.70 11.21 -12.40
C GLY A 194 -5.21 12.14 -13.52
N ALA A 195 -5.89 13.28 -13.71
CA ALA A 195 -5.53 14.28 -14.71
C ALA A 195 -4.16 14.95 -14.45
N ARG A 196 -3.78 15.10 -13.17
CA ARG A 196 -2.46 15.65 -12.79
C ARG A 196 -1.33 14.66 -13.06
N GLN A 197 -1.53 13.40 -12.77
CA GLN A 197 -0.54 12.36 -13.02
C GLN A 197 -0.24 12.21 -14.51
N GLU A 198 -1.25 12.32 -15.37
CA GLU A 198 -1.07 12.29 -16.81
C GLU A 198 -0.21 13.45 -17.31
N LYS A 199 -0.48 14.66 -16.85
CA LYS A 199 0.35 15.84 -17.16
C LYS A 199 1.80 15.70 -16.65
N HIS A 200 1.99 15.19 -15.44
CA HIS A 200 3.33 14.92 -14.89
C HIS A 200 4.09 13.86 -15.69
N LYS A 201 3.39 12.84 -16.18
CA LYS A 201 3.99 11.80 -17.02
C LYS A 201 4.49 12.36 -18.36
N TYR A 202 3.68 13.20 -19.01
CA TYR A 202 4.09 13.88 -20.24
C TYR A 202 5.28 14.81 -20.02
N ALA A 203 5.25 15.67 -19.00
CA ALA A 203 6.34 16.58 -18.68
C ALA A 203 7.64 15.84 -18.32
N LYS A 204 7.52 14.72 -17.60
CA LYS A 204 8.66 13.85 -17.26
C LYS A 204 9.27 13.21 -18.51
N ASN A 205 8.45 12.72 -19.43
CA ASN A 205 8.92 12.14 -20.68
C ASN A 205 9.61 13.17 -21.59
N GLU A 206 9.04 14.38 -21.68
CA GLU A 206 9.63 15.49 -22.40
C GLU A 206 10.99 15.90 -21.82
N LEU A 207 11.10 15.95 -20.48
CA LEU A 207 12.35 16.23 -19.79
C LEU A 207 13.40 15.14 -20.08
N TYR A 208 13.02 13.87 -20.04
CA TYR A 208 13.93 12.77 -20.37
C TYR A 208 14.39 12.81 -21.83
N GLN A 209 13.48 13.13 -22.77
CA GLN A 209 13.84 13.30 -24.17
C GLN A 209 14.84 14.44 -24.35
N THR A 210 14.54 15.62 -23.81
CA THR A 210 15.43 16.79 -23.88
C THR A 210 16.80 16.53 -23.25
N LEU A 211 16.83 15.84 -22.09
CA LEU A 211 18.07 15.44 -21.43
C LEU A 211 18.88 14.46 -22.30
N THR A 212 18.23 13.46 -22.88
CA THR A 212 18.89 12.46 -23.73
C THR A 212 19.40 13.08 -24.99
N ASP A 213 18.64 13.96 -25.64
CA ASP A 213 19.05 14.67 -26.85
C ASP A 213 20.24 15.62 -26.58
N ASN A 214 20.22 16.32 -25.45
CA ASN A 214 21.32 17.18 -25.04
C ASN A 214 22.60 16.38 -24.71
N ILE A 215 22.48 15.22 -24.03
CA ILE A 215 23.66 14.38 -23.73
C ILE A 215 24.23 13.73 -24.99
N LEU A 216 23.37 13.21 -25.86
CA LEU A 216 23.79 12.62 -27.12
C LEU A 216 24.35 13.69 -28.13
N GLY A 217 23.80 14.90 -28.06
CA GLY A 217 24.23 16.04 -28.90
C GLY A 217 25.46 16.80 -28.38
N VAL A 218 26.01 16.43 -27.22
CA VAL A 218 27.21 17.10 -26.65
C VAL A 218 28.39 17.06 -27.62
N SER A 219 28.60 15.95 -28.33
CA SER A 219 29.65 15.85 -29.35
C SER A 219 29.46 16.89 -30.47
N ASP A 220 28.25 17.08 -30.96
CA ASP A 220 27.92 18.03 -32.02
C ASP A 220 28.07 19.48 -31.54
N TRP A 221 27.75 19.74 -30.28
CA TRP A 221 27.98 21.05 -29.64
C TRP A 221 29.47 21.39 -29.51
N VAL A 222 30.27 20.40 -29.07
CA VAL A 222 31.74 20.58 -28.97
C VAL A 222 32.36 20.81 -30.32
N PHE A 223 31.91 20.10 -31.37
CA PHE A 223 32.43 20.28 -32.73
C PHE A 223 31.92 21.55 -33.42
N SER A 224 30.74 22.06 -33.06
CA SER A 224 30.18 23.28 -33.66
C SER A 224 30.74 24.59 -33.09
N GLN A 225 31.64 24.52 -32.08
CA GLN A 225 32.30 25.69 -31.45
C GLN A 225 31.38 26.82 -31.02
N ARG A 226 30.12 26.50 -30.64
CA ARG A 226 29.12 27.45 -30.09
C ARG A 226 28.87 27.18 -28.64
#